data_e425a9981ba3fbc9700afdc086d44018
#
_entry.id   e425a9981ba3fbc9700afdc086d44018
#
_cell.length_a   1.000
_cell.length_b   1.000
_cell.length_c   1.000
_cell.angle_alpha   90.00
_cell.angle_beta   90.00
_cell.angle_gamma   90.00
#
_symmetry.space_group_name_H-M   'P 1'
#
loop_
_entity.id
_entity.type
_entity.pdbx_description
1 polymer ?
#
loop_
_entity_poly.entity_id
_entity_poly.type
_entity_poly.pdbx_seq_one_letter_code
_entity_poly.pdbx_strand_id
1 'polypeptide(L)'
;MSGTPVQPPAGGLSAAASISHRVVQLMSTYTGRGPTKAWTSIDHDLVSVVLRDTLTRGERSLVADGRSELVRIMRKAYQETMRQELIAAVEEQTGRRVTAFLSDNHIDPDIAIESFVLEPRPDLNHASDGVHGHATPGGPT
;
A
#
# COMPACT_ATOMS: atom_id res chain seq x y z
N MET A 1 8.30 -27.55 15.30
CA MET A 1 8.04 -27.04 15.44
C MET A 1 7.64 -26.51 15.17
N SER A 2 7.66 -26.37 15.31
CA SER A 2 7.20 -25.74 15.31
C SER A 2 6.84 -24.95 15.07
N GLY A 3 6.99 -24.70 14.85
CA GLY A 3 6.75 -23.76 14.87
C GLY A 3 6.10 -23.13 14.72
N THR A 4 5.97 -22.82 14.85
CA THR A 4 5.31 -22.10 14.81
C THR A 4 5.05 -21.36 15.20
N PRO A 5 5.17 -21.26 15.57
CA PRO A 5 4.83 -20.46 16.04
C PRO A 5 4.85 -19.43 15.86
N VAL A 6 5.00 -19.18 15.75
CA VAL A 6 5.17 -18.12 15.51
C VAL A 6 4.13 -17.41 15.47
N GLN A 7 3.43 -17.48 16.01
CA GLN A 7 2.41 -16.83 16.04
C GLN A 7 2.50 -15.78 16.75
N PRO A 8 2.36 -14.89 16.33
CA PRO A 8 2.36 -13.71 16.89
C PRO A 8 1.39 -13.75 17.84
N PRO A 9 1.56 -13.09 18.61
CA PRO A 9 0.78 -13.02 19.62
C PRO A 9 -0.47 -12.62 19.28
N ALA A 10 -1.16 -12.80 19.95
CA ALA A 10 -2.33 -12.35 19.88
C ALA A 10 -2.67 -11.93 18.64
N GLY A 11 -2.58 -11.61 18.00
CA GLY A 11 -3.04 -11.13 16.94
C GLY A 11 -2.52 -11.72 15.82
N GLY A 12 -1.63 -12.39 15.95
CA GLY A 12 -1.14 -12.91 14.86
C GLY A 12 -0.20 -12.10 14.11
N LEU A 13 -0.46 -11.61 12.99
CA LEU A 13 0.48 -10.92 12.18
C LEU A 13 0.74 -9.50 12.64
N SER A 14 1.88 -8.98 12.31
CA SER A 14 2.12 -7.56 12.54
C SER A 14 1.16 -6.76 11.67
N ALA A 15 1.02 -5.49 11.97
CA ALA A 15 0.16 -4.64 11.18
C ALA A 15 0.63 -4.60 9.72
N ALA A 16 1.93 -4.50 9.51
CA ALA A 16 2.44 -4.47 8.14
C ALA A 16 2.13 -5.76 7.40
N ALA A 17 2.32 -6.90 8.03
CA ALA A 17 2.04 -8.17 7.38
C ALA A 17 0.55 -8.34 7.12
N SER A 18 -0.28 -7.87 8.03
CA SER A 18 -1.72 -7.95 7.83
C SER A 18 -2.17 -7.06 6.68
N ILE A 19 -1.57 -5.89 6.55
CA ILE A 19 -1.90 -5.02 5.43
C ILE A 19 -1.52 -5.69 4.12
N SER A 20 -0.30 -6.26 4.04
CA SER A 20 0.11 -6.96 2.82
C SER A 20 -0.87 -8.05 2.45
N HIS A 21 -1.25 -8.85 3.44
CA HIS A 21 -2.15 -9.96 3.20
C HIS A 21 -3.51 -9.47 2.70
N ARG A 22 -4.03 -8.44 3.31
CA ARG A 22 -5.33 -7.93 2.95
C ARG A 22 -5.33 -7.30 1.55
N VAL A 23 -4.26 -6.59 1.22
CA VAL A 23 -4.17 -5.97 -0.10
C VAL A 23 -4.11 -7.05 -1.18
N VAL A 24 -3.33 -8.10 -0.95
CA VAL A 24 -3.24 -9.20 -1.91
C VAL A 24 -4.61 -9.85 -2.09
N GLN A 25 -5.34 -10.05 -1.00
CA GLN A 25 -6.65 -10.61 -1.07
C GLN A 25 -7.61 -9.76 -1.87
N LEU A 26 -7.60 -8.47 -1.63
CA LEU A 26 -8.48 -7.56 -2.35
C LEU A 26 -8.16 -7.56 -3.84
N MET A 27 -6.88 -7.51 -4.17
CA MET A 27 -6.52 -7.51 -5.58
C MET A 27 -6.92 -8.81 -6.25
N SER A 28 -6.78 -9.92 -5.56
CA SER A 28 -7.20 -11.18 -6.11
C SER A 28 -8.70 -11.23 -6.35
N THR A 29 -9.46 -10.67 -5.44
CA THR A 29 -10.92 -10.64 -5.57
C THR A 29 -11.35 -9.80 -6.78
N TYR A 30 -10.72 -8.64 -6.95
CA TYR A 30 -11.16 -7.74 -8.00
C TYR A 30 -10.59 -8.08 -9.38
N THR A 31 -9.37 -8.57 -9.45
CA THR A 31 -8.76 -8.78 -10.76
C THR A 31 -8.63 -10.25 -11.13
N GLY A 32 -8.98 -11.14 -10.23
CA GLY A 32 -8.89 -12.57 -10.49
C GLY A 32 -7.51 -13.15 -10.21
N ARG A 33 -6.53 -12.32 -9.89
CA ARG A 33 -5.21 -12.81 -9.60
C ARG A 33 -4.51 -11.82 -8.71
N GLY A 34 -4.00 -12.27 -7.61
CA GLY A 34 -3.27 -11.39 -6.71
C GLY A 34 -1.79 -11.36 -7.07
N PRO A 35 -1.08 -10.37 -6.58
CA PRO A 35 0.35 -10.31 -6.77
C PRO A 35 1.03 -11.48 -6.06
N THR A 36 2.16 -11.91 -6.54
CA THR A 36 2.86 -13.00 -5.89
C THR A 36 3.82 -12.51 -4.82
N LYS A 37 4.13 -11.23 -4.81
CA LYS A 37 4.98 -10.67 -3.78
C LYS A 37 4.41 -9.34 -3.33
N ALA A 38 4.38 -9.16 -2.03
CA ALA A 38 3.88 -7.92 -1.45
C ALA A 38 4.58 -7.68 -0.14
N TRP A 39 4.99 -6.45 0.09
CA TRP A 39 5.48 -6.10 1.41
C TRP A 39 5.07 -4.70 1.75
N THR A 40 4.87 -4.45 3.02
CA THR A 40 4.39 -3.19 3.54
C THR A 40 5.42 -2.59 4.48
N SER A 41 5.61 -1.31 4.35
CA SER A 41 6.48 -0.56 5.23
C SER A 41 5.63 0.51 5.90
N ILE A 42 5.75 0.64 7.19
CA ILE A 42 5.05 1.68 7.94
C ILE A 42 6.12 2.55 8.57
N ASP A 43 6.17 3.80 8.17
CA ASP A 43 7.18 4.69 8.66
C ASP A 43 6.53 6.02 8.99
N HIS A 44 6.39 6.33 10.27
CA HIS A 44 5.73 7.53 10.73
C HIS A 44 4.30 7.58 10.18
N ASP A 45 4.02 8.52 9.33
CA ASP A 45 2.67 8.72 8.82
C ASP A 45 2.49 8.14 7.43
N LEU A 46 3.40 7.32 6.97
CA LEU A 46 3.31 6.76 5.63
C LEU A 46 3.28 5.24 5.66
N VAL A 47 2.30 4.69 4.99
CA VAL A 47 2.23 3.25 4.77
C VAL A 47 2.44 3.04 3.29
N SER A 48 3.45 2.25 2.92
CA SER A 48 3.73 1.95 1.52
C SER A 48 3.61 0.46 1.31
N VAL A 49 2.85 0.07 0.32
CA VAL A 49 2.70 -1.34 -0.03
C VAL A 49 3.28 -1.52 -1.42
N VAL A 50 4.30 -2.34 -1.54
CA VAL A 50 4.94 -2.62 -2.82
C VAL A 50 4.50 -3.99 -3.28
N LEU A 51 4.01 -4.06 -4.51
CA LEU A 51 3.46 -5.28 -5.06
C LEU A 51 4.20 -5.64 -6.33
N ARG A 52 4.52 -6.91 -6.48
CA ARG A 52 5.19 -7.37 -7.69
C ARG A 52 4.40 -8.48 -8.34
N ASP A 53 4.59 -8.61 -9.63
CA ASP A 53 3.95 -9.66 -10.39
C ASP A 53 2.44 -9.53 -10.29
N THR A 54 1.96 -8.34 -10.60
CA THR A 54 0.55 -8.02 -10.42
C THR A 54 -0.27 -8.19 -11.68
N LEU A 55 0.34 -8.18 -12.84
CA LEU A 55 -0.42 -8.18 -14.08
C LEU A 55 -1.08 -9.52 -14.34
N THR A 56 -2.32 -9.49 -14.76
CA THR A 56 -3.03 -10.71 -15.09
C THR A 56 -2.54 -11.21 -16.44
N ARG A 57 -2.91 -12.42 -16.76
CA ARG A 57 -2.53 -12.99 -18.04
C ARG A 57 -3.07 -12.15 -19.20
N GLY A 58 -4.29 -11.69 -19.09
CA GLY A 58 -4.87 -10.84 -20.11
C GLY A 58 -4.13 -9.52 -20.26
N GLU A 59 -3.74 -8.94 -19.13
CA GLU A 59 -2.97 -7.71 -19.16
C GLU A 59 -1.61 -7.93 -19.82
N ARG A 60 -0.96 -9.04 -19.50
CA ARG A 60 0.32 -9.33 -20.12
C ARG A 60 0.20 -9.47 -21.63
N SER A 61 -0.88 -10.06 -22.08
CA SER A 61 -1.05 -10.20 -23.53
C SER A 61 -1.26 -8.85 -24.21
N LEU A 62 -1.94 -7.93 -23.51
CA LEU A 62 -2.10 -6.59 -24.05
C LEU A 62 -0.78 -5.84 -24.08
N VAL A 63 0.04 -6.02 -23.07
CA VAL A 63 1.35 -5.40 -23.05
C VAL A 63 2.20 -5.94 -24.20
N ALA A 64 2.16 -7.24 -24.42
CA ALA A 64 2.92 -7.84 -25.51
C ALA A 64 2.45 -7.33 -26.86
N ASP A 65 1.20 -6.93 -26.96
CA ASP A 65 0.65 -6.41 -28.18
C ASP A 65 0.83 -4.90 -28.30
N GLY A 66 1.66 -4.31 -27.47
CA GLY A 66 1.93 -2.88 -27.53
C GLY A 66 0.87 -1.99 -26.92
N ARG A 67 0.00 -2.56 -26.08
CA ARG A 67 -1.09 -1.79 -25.50
C ARG A 67 -0.91 -1.50 -24.03
N SER A 68 0.31 -1.17 -23.64
CA SER A 68 0.60 -0.88 -22.24
C SER A 68 -0.23 0.25 -21.68
N GLU A 69 -0.54 1.24 -22.52
CA GLU A 69 -1.31 2.35 -22.02
C GLU A 69 -2.72 1.93 -21.61
N LEU A 70 -3.32 1.04 -22.38
CA LEU A 70 -4.63 0.52 -22.05
C LEU A 70 -4.57 -0.22 -20.71
N VAL A 71 -3.49 -0.96 -20.47
CA VAL A 71 -3.33 -1.68 -19.23
C VAL A 71 -3.23 -0.69 -18.07
N ARG A 72 -2.49 0.40 -18.24
CA ARG A 72 -2.40 1.40 -17.19
C ARG A 72 -3.74 2.00 -16.86
N ILE A 73 -4.54 2.28 -17.87
CA ILE A 73 -5.88 2.83 -17.65
C ILE A 73 -6.74 1.82 -16.89
N MET A 74 -6.68 0.56 -17.26
CA MET A 74 -7.46 -0.46 -16.59
C MET A 74 -7.03 -0.61 -15.13
N ARG A 75 -5.75 -0.61 -14.89
CA ARG A 75 -5.24 -0.76 -13.54
C ARG A 75 -5.68 0.41 -12.66
N LYS A 76 -5.68 1.61 -13.25
CA LYS A 76 -6.11 2.75 -12.50
C LYS A 76 -7.58 2.63 -12.14
N ALA A 77 -8.38 2.14 -13.06
CA ALA A 77 -9.80 1.95 -12.82
C ALA A 77 -10.04 0.93 -11.71
N TYR A 78 -9.29 -0.17 -11.70
CA TYR A 78 -9.42 -1.14 -10.64
C TYR A 78 -9.04 -0.53 -9.30
N GLN A 79 -7.98 0.24 -9.26
CA GLN A 79 -7.53 0.85 -8.01
C GLN A 79 -8.54 1.84 -7.45
N GLU A 80 -9.19 2.58 -8.34
CA GLU A 80 -10.24 3.47 -7.89
C GLU A 80 -11.43 2.69 -7.35
N THR A 81 -11.75 1.57 -7.97
CA THR A 81 -12.83 0.74 -7.50
C THR A 81 -12.53 0.13 -6.14
N MET A 82 -11.28 -0.23 -5.89
CA MET A 82 -10.89 -0.84 -4.64
C MET A 82 -10.56 0.18 -3.55
N ARG A 83 -10.53 1.45 -3.89
CA ARG A 83 -10.02 2.49 -3.01
C ARG A 83 -10.57 2.44 -1.60
N GLN A 84 -11.87 2.37 -1.46
CA GLN A 84 -12.46 2.39 -0.13
C GLN A 84 -12.04 1.21 0.71
N GLU A 85 -11.97 0.05 0.11
CA GLU A 85 -11.60 -1.13 0.85
C GLU A 85 -10.12 -1.17 1.17
N LEU A 86 -9.28 -0.63 0.30
CA LEU A 86 -7.87 -0.54 0.59
C LEU A 86 -7.62 0.41 1.76
N ILE A 87 -8.30 1.54 1.75
CA ILE A 87 -8.17 2.51 2.84
C ILE A 87 -8.66 1.90 4.13
N ALA A 88 -9.81 1.23 4.09
CA ALA A 88 -10.35 0.61 5.29
C ALA A 88 -9.40 -0.44 5.86
N ALA A 89 -8.74 -1.19 5.01
CA ALA A 89 -7.81 -2.20 5.47
C ALA A 89 -6.65 -1.58 6.24
N VAL A 90 -6.13 -0.46 5.73
CA VAL A 90 -5.03 0.20 6.41
C VAL A 90 -5.50 0.84 7.71
N GLU A 91 -6.67 1.46 7.69
CA GLU A 91 -7.20 2.09 8.91
C GLU A 91 -7.47 1.05 9.99
N GLU A 92 -7.97 -0.09 9.60
CA GLU A 92 -8.23 -1.12 10.56
C GLU A 92 -6.96 -1.62 11.20
N GLN A 93 -5.91 -1.80 10.45
CA GLN A 93 -4.69 -2.36 10.98
C GLN A 93 -3.83 -1.34 11.73
N THR A 94 -3.94 -0.08 11.41
CA THR A 94 -3.11 0.93 12.07
C THR A 94 -3.86 1.67 13.17
N GLY A 95 -5.19 1.63 13.13
CA GLY A 95 -5.97 2.42 14.08
C GLY A 95 -5.89 3.90 13.77
N ARG A 96 -5.47 4.27 12.59
CA ARG A 96 -5.28 5.67 12.23
C ARG A 96 -6.04 5.97 10.96
N ARG A 97 -6.43 7.20 10.79
CA ARG A 97 -7.17 7.59 9.60
C ARG A 97 -6.25 7.87 8.45
N VAL A 98 -6.65 7.47 7.25
CA VAL A 98 -5.92 7.73 6.03
C VAL A 98 -6.40 9.04 5.45
N THR A 99 -5.50 9.97 5.22
CA THR A 99 -5.88 11.26 4.68
C THR A 99 -5.59 11.37 3.18
N ALA A 100 -4.76 10.51 2.65
CA ALA A 100 -4.48 10.51 1.22
C ALA A 100 -4.09 9.12 0.76
N PHE A 101 -4.49 8.76 -0.44
CA PHE A 101 -4.16 7.48 -1.03
C PHE A 101 -3.63 7.72 -2.43
N LEU A 102 -2.46 7.19 -2.70
CA LEU A 102 -1.87 7.32 -4.02
C LEU A 102 -1.51 5.93 -4.52
N SER A 103 -1.72 5.73 -5.78
CA SER A 103 -1.51 4.44 -6.37
C SER A 103 -0.84 4.62 -7.71
N ASP A 104 0.13 3.82 -7.99
CA ASP A 104 0.81 3.92 -9.28
C ASP A 104 1.26 2.55 -9.75
N ASN A 105 1.38 2.41 -11.06
CA ASN A 105 1.70 1.14 -11.68
C ASN A 105 2.83 1.29 -12.67
N HIS A 106 3.77 0.38 -12.59
CA HIS A 106 4.87 0.30 -13.56
C HIS A 106 4.71 -1.01 -14.30
N ILE A 107 4.81 -1.00 -15.61
CA ILE A 107 4.51 -2.19 -16.38
C ILE A 107 5.69 -3.14 -16.48
N ASP A 108 6.85 -2.63 -16.76
CA ASP A 108 8.01 -3.48 -16.95
C ASP A 108 9.24 -2.80 -16.36
N PRO A 109 9.67 -3.21 -15.17
CA PRO A 109 9.18 -4.37 -14.41
C PRO A 109 7.79 -4.17 -13.84
N ASP A 110 7.13 -5.27 -13.57
CA ASP A 110 5.76 -5.30 -13.09
C ASP A 110 5.73 -5.00 -11.59
N ILE A 111 5.55 -3.74 -11.26
CA ILE A 111 5.53 -3.27 -9.87
C ILE A 111 4.39 -2.29 -9.70
N ALA A 112 3.68 -2.41 -8.61
CA ALA A 112 2.67 -1.41 -8.25
C ALA A 112 2.96 -0.95 -6.83
N ILE A 113 2.69 0.29 -6.54
CA ILE A 113 2.88 0.83 -5.21
C ILE A 113 1.59 1.52 -4.79
N GLU A 114 1.12 1.15 -3.60
CA GLU A 114 -0.04 1.79 -3.00
C GLU A 114 0.46 2.52 -1.78
N SER A 115 0.25 3.81 -1.71
CA SER A 115 0.74 4.63 -0.60
C SER A 115 -0.42 5.27 0.14
N PHE A 116 -0.35 5.22 1.46
CA PHE A 116 -1.40 5.77 2.31
C PHE A 116 -0.76 6.73 3.29
N VAL A 117 -1.20 7.95 3.29
CA VAL A 117 -0.71 8.95 4.24
C VAL A 117 -1.70 9.00 5.39
N LEU A 118 -1.20 8.85 6.58
CA LEU A 118 -2.04 8.78 7.77
C LEU A 118 -2.09 10.12 8.47
N GLU A 119 -3.17 10.33 9.19
CA GLU A 119 -3.27 11.49 10.02
C GLU A 119 -2.22 11.43 11.10
N PRO A 120 -1.54 12.48 11.43
CA PRO A 120 -0.50 12.42 12.46
C PRO A 120 -1.08 12.07 13.80
N ARG A 121 -0.32 11.38 14.62
CA ARG A 121 -0.76 11.09 15.95
C ARG A 121 -0.67 12.33 16.77
N PRO A 122 -1.70 12.69 17.38
CA PRO A 122 -1.75 13.95 18.06
C PRO A 122 -0.82 14.07 19.20
N ASP A 123 -0.73 13.20 20.05
CA ASP A 123 0.01 13.48 21.19
C ASP A 123 1.31 12.85 21.24
N LEU A 124 1.59 11.90 20.57
CA LEU A 124 2.81 11.30 20.73
C LEU A 124 3.86 11.99 20.08
N ASN A 125 3.58 12.87 19.30
CA ASN A 125 4.55 13.40 18.60
C ASN A 125 5.13 14.58 18.96
N HIS A 126 4.60 15.28 19.81
CA HIS A 126 5.12 16.52 19.91
C HIS A 126 6.46 16.58 20.31
N ALA A 127 6.88 15.69 20.98
CA ALA A 127 8.20 15.80 21.45
C ALA A 127 9.17 15.65 20.35
N SER A 128 8.93 14.84 19.45
CA SER A 128 9.93 14.60 18.50
C SER A 128 9.76 15.39 17.31
N ASP A 129 8.78 16.10 17.20
CA ASP A 129 8.60 16.82 16.08
C ASP A 129 9.65 17.71 15.73
N GLY A 130 10.16 18.28 16.57
CA GLY A 130 11.08 19.27 16.24
C GLY A 130 12.23 18.73 15.57
N VAL A 131 12.39 17.55 15.66
CA VAL A 131 13.54 17.08 15.18
C VAL A 131 13.53 16.89 13.77
N HIS A 132 12.56 16.90 13.14
CA HIS A 132 12.54 16.63 11.84
C HIS A 132 12.87 17.65 11.00
N GLY A 133 13.57 18.29 11.03
CA GLY A 133 14.01 19.17 10.17
C GLY A 133 13.21 19.71 9.15
N HIS A 134 12.23 19.95 9.26
CA HIS A 134 11.48 20.37 8.31
C HIS A 134 11.68 21.79 8.19
N ALA A 135 12.27 22.21 7.34
CA ALA A 135 12.62 23.53 7.21
C ALA A 135 11.51 24.42 7.04
N THR A 136 11.40 25.30 7.72
CA THR A 136 10.43 26.18 7.59
C THR A 136 10.98 27.24 6.86
N PRO A 137 10.43 27.70 5.97
CA PRO A 137 10.91 28.73 5.18
C PRO A 137 11.05 29.86 6.03
N GLY A 138 11.90 30.32 6.07
CA GLY A 138 12.20 31.32 6.86
C GLY A 138 11.37 32.38 6.90
N GLY A 139 11.36 32.95 7.70
CA GLY A 139 10.63 33.98 7.87
C GLY A 139 11.21 35.11 7.29
N PRO A 140 10.64 35.96 7.17
CA PRO A 140 11.02 37.06 6.53
C PRO A 140 11.76 37.85 7.32
N THR A 141 12.33 38.55 7.01
CA THR A 141 13.02 39.37 7.70
C THR A 141 12.62 40.43 7.95
#